data_0221d50c1638e00175e51eb47d84d607
#
_entry.id   0221d50c1638e00175e51eb47d84d607
#
_cell.length_a   1.000
_cell.length_b   1.000
_cell.length_c   1.000
_cell.angle_alpha   90.00
_cell.angle_beta   90.00
_cell.angle_gamma   90.00
#
_symmetry.space_group_name_H-M   'P 1'
#
loop_
_entity.id
_entity.type
_entity.pdbx_description
1 polymer ?
#
loop_
_entity_poly.entity_id
_entity_poly.type
_entity_poly.pdbx_seq_one_letter_code
_entity_poly.pdbx_strand_id
1 'polypeptide(L)'
;MRGEKGFALVLTLVVTALMVAAAVELIHQVYVDTSLNRSFRDGQQASILAESSAYGGMALLKQLLAKQKYTSLSDTWALPFKMDDEIGRIEITTTEESGKINLNALVQSNNTINDDTLAVLKRLGTQLDIPESVWNALADWIDTDDLPRSGGAETTYYKSLSPSYAARNGSLATVNELSLVKGFTADVVNKLKPFVTVYPGKASTLAVNVNTAPKEVLMALDSSITASVAERIMEERRLTPFKAIGELSRVDSRLAASLAKTGKVQGKVFKITAKGFVKEAARTVEAVVNMDGTTESLSWQEY
;
A
#
# COMPACT_ATOMS: atom_id res chain seq x y z
N MET A 1 -20.16 30.34 -76.51
CA MET A 1 -19.09 30.82 -75.62
C MET A 1 -19.52 31.48 -74.27
N ARG A 2 -20.82 31.62 -73.91
CA ARG A 2 -21.24 32.11 -72.59
C ARG A 2 -21.37 31.02 -71.52
N GLY A 3 -21.53 29.71 -71.87
CA GLY A 3 -21.65 28.61 -70.91
C GLY A 3 -20.34 28.13 -70.34
N GLU A 4 -19.20 28.23 -71.01
CA GLU A 4 -17.90 27.74 -70.60
C GLU A 4 -17.29 28.54 -69.41
N LYS A 5 -17.58 29.87 -69.42
CA LYS A 5 -17.08 30.76 -68.33
C LYS A 5 -17.82 30.50 -67.02
N GLY A 6 -19.11 30.13 -67.07
CA GLY A 6 -19.88 29.77 -65.86
C GLY A 6 -19.41 28.41 -65.26
N PHE A 7 -19.11 27.44 -66.12
CA PHE A 7 -18.61 26.13 -65.71
C PHE A 7 -17.24 26.22 -65.07
N ALA A 8 -16.31 27.03 -65.63
CA ALA A 8 -15.00 27.23 -65.04
C ALA A 8 -15.09 27.90 -63.65
N LEU A 9 -16.00 28.85 -63.46
CA LEU A 9 -16.20 29.50 -62.15
C LEU A 9 -16.72 28.49 -61.07
N VAL A 10 -17.71 27.67 -61.44
CA VAL A 10 -18.21 26.63 -60.53
C VAL A 10 -17.13 25.60 -60.20
N LEU A 11 -16.36 25.17 -61.19
CA LEU A 11 -15.26 24.22 -60.98
C LEU A 11 -14.17 24.78 -60.05
N THR A 12 -13.75 26.03 -60.24
CA THR A 12 -12.80 26.67 -59.35
C THR A 12 -13.33 26.82 -57.92
N LEU A 13 -14.64 27.14 -57.77
CA LEU A 13 -15.28 27.25 -56.45
C LEU A 13 -15.34 25.90 -55.75
N VAL A 14 -15.66 24.81 -56.46
CA VAL A 14 -15.63 23.45 -55.89
C VAL A 14 -14.19 23.05 -55.49
N VAL A 15 -13.22 23.27 -56.35
CA VAL A 15 -11.80 22.93 -56.08
C VAL A 15 -11.31 23.73 -54.85
N THR A 16 -11.59 25.05 -54.78
CA THR A 16 -11.19 25.82 -53.63
C THR A 16 -11.89 25.40 -52.34
N ALA A 17 -13.18 25.06 -52.39
CA ALA A 17 -13.88 24.50 -51.22
C ALA A 17 -13.29 23.17 -50.75
N LEU A 18 -12.93 22.26 -51.65
CA LEU A 18 -12.23 21.00 -51.33
C LEU A 18 -10.83 21.23 -50.74
N MET A 19 -10.09 22.20 -51.32
CA MET A 19 -8.77 22.57 -50.73
C MET A 19 -8.87 23.15 -49.33
N VAL A 20 -9.87 24.01 -49.09
CA VAL A 20 -10.13 24.56 -47.75
C VAL A 20 -10.54 23.43 -46.77
N ALA A 21 -11.43 22.53 -47.18
CA ALA A 21 -11.82 21.40 -46.35
C ALA A 21 -10.61 20.49 -46.00
N ALA A 22 -9.74 20.18 -46.99
CA ALA A 22 -8.52 19.41 -46.75
C ALA A 22 -7.53 20.12 -45.82
N ALA A 23 -7.39 21.45 -45.96
CA ALA A 23 -6.53 22.25 -45.08
C ALA A 23 -7.05 22.28 -43.63
N VAL A 24 -8.36 22.42 -43.45
CA VAL A 24 -8.97 22.38 -42.10
C VAL A 24 -8.77 21.02 -41.44
N GLU A 25 -8.97 19.92 -42.21
CA GLU A 25 -8.73 18.56 -41.70
C GLU A 25 -7.27 18.34 -41.31
N LEU A 26 -6.33 18.79 -42.14
CA LEU A 26 -4.89 18.72 -41.83
C LEU A 26 -4.55 19.48 -40.53
N ILE A 27 -5.07 20.70 -40.38
CA ILE A 27 -4.85 21.51 -39.16
C ILE A 27 -5.42 20.80 -37.96
N HIS A 28 -6.62 20.19 -38.08
CA HIS A 28 -7.22 19.43 -36.98
C HIS A 28 -6.36 18.23 -36.60
N GLN A 29 -5.87 17.44 -37.55
CA GLN A 29 -4.98 16.30 -37.31
C GLN A 29 -3.68 16.75 -36.60
N VAL A 30 -3.02 17.78 -37.12
CA VAL A 30 -1.81 18.34 -36.51
C VAL A 30 -2.06 18.81 -35.07
N TYR A 31 -3.21 19.43 -34.82
CA TYR A 31 -3.58 19.85 -33.44
C TYR A 31 -3.77 18.66 -32.52
N VAL A 32 -4.50 17.62 -32.95
CA VAL A 32 -4.74 16.41 -32.17
C VAL A 32 -3.40 15.68 -31.90
N ASP A 33 -2.58 15.46 -32.93
CA ASP A 33 -1.28 14.80 -32.78
C ASP A 33 -0.34 15.58 -31.83
N THR A 34 -0.31 16.89 -31.97
CA THR A 34 0.50 17.76 -31.08
C THR A 34 0.01 17.69 -29.64
N SER A 35 -1.31 17.65 -29.43
CA SER A 35 -1.91 17.54 -28.10
C SER A 35 -1.59 16.19 -27.46
N LEU A 36 -1.73 15.08 -28.20
CA LEU A 36 -1.39 13.75 -27.75
C LEU A 36 0.09 13.62 -27.38
N ASN A 37 0.99 14.13 -28.25
CA ASN A 37 2.42 14.11 -27.99
C ASN A 37 2.81 14.93 -26.76
N ARG A 38 2.14 16.07 -26.51
CA ARG A 38 2.35 16.87 -25.29
C ARG A 38 1.89 16.10 -24.05
N SER A 39 0.67 15.53 -24.07
CA SER A 39 0.15 14.71 -22.97
C SER A 39 1.05 13.53 -22.66
N PHE A 40 1.53 12.82 -23.68
CA PHE A 40 2.47 11.72 -23.51
C PHE A 40 3.78 12.17 -22.86
N ARG A 41 4.38 13.23 -23.37
CA ARG A 41 5.63 13.80 -22.80
C ARG A 41 5.44 14.26 -21.37
N ASP A 42 4.35 14.98 -21.08
CA ASP A 42 4.06 15.49 -19.74
C ASP A 42 3.81 14.32 -18.77
N GLY A 43 3.16 13.23 -19.24
CA GLY A 43 3.00 11.98 -18.49
C GLY A 43 4.32 11.26 -18.19
N GLN A 44 5.23 11.15 -19.18
CA GLN A 44 6.56 10.57 -18.97
C GLN A 44 7.39 11.41 -17.98
N GLN A 45 7.32 12.72 -18.07
CA GLN A 45 8.02 13.61 -17.17
C GLN A 45 7.47 13.49 -15.73
N ALA A 46 6.15 13.35 -15.56
CA ALA A 46 5.52 13.11 -14.27
C ALA A 46 5.95 11.75 -13.66
N SER A 47 6.10 10.69 -14.51
CA SER A 47 6.61 9.38 -14.10
C SER A 47 8.06 9.49 -13.57
N ILE A 48 8.94 10.15 -14.32
CA ILE A 48 10.34 10.37 -13.91
C ILE A 48 10.41 11.15 -12.60
N LEU A 49 9.56 12.17 -12.42
CA LEU A 49 9.49 12.92 -11.17
C LEU A 49 9.02 12.05 -10.00
N ALA A 50 7.98 11.24 -10.19
CA ALA A 50 7.48 10.33 -9.15
C ALA A 50 8.54 9.30 -8.76
N GLU A 51 9.18 8.66 -9.74
CA GLU A 51 10.23 7.67 -9.52
C GLU A 51 11.44 8.28 -8.80
N SER A 52 11.97 9.39 -9.30
CA SER A 52 13.10 10.09 -8.68
C SER A 52 12.78 10.54 -7.26
N SER A 53 11.53 10.97 -7.02
CA SER A 53 11.05 11.36 -5.69
C SER A 53 10.96 10.17 -4.73
N ALA A 54 10.56 8.99 -5.23
CA ALA A 54 10.55 7.77 -4.43
C ALA A 54 11.96 7.39 -3.99
N TYR A 55 12.94 7.41 -4.91
CA TYR A 55 14.35 7.15 -4.56
C TYR A 55 14.92 8.21 -3.60
N GLY A 56 14.61 9.49 -3.83
CA GLY A 56 14.98 10.58 -2.92
C GLY A 56 14.39 10.40 -1.52
N GLY A 57 13.10 10.02 -1.46
CA GLY A 57 12.39 9.70 -0.22
C GLY A 57 13.03 8.53 0.53
N MET A 58 13.42 7.46 -0.17
CA MET A 58 14.14 6.33 0.44
C MET A 58 15.50 6.75 1.02
N ALA A 59 16.27 7.55 0.28
CA ALA A 59 17.58 8.03 0.75
C ALA A 59 17.44 8.93 1.98
N LEU A 60 16.47 9.85 1.98
CA LEU A 60 16.16 10.71 3.12
C LEU A 60 15.72 9.90 4.32
N LEU A 61 14.78 8.95 4.13
CA LEU A 61 14.29 8.07 5.19
C LEU A 61 15.45 7.29 5.84
N LYS A 62 16.34 6.72 5.04
CA LYS A 62 17.55 6.03 5.53
C LYS A 62 18.41 6.93 6.41
N GLN A 63 18.63 8.17 6.00
CA GLN A 63 19.41 9.15 6.77
C GLN A 63 18.72 9.50 8.09
N LEU A 64 17.38 9.72 8.07
CA LEU A 64 16.62 10.05 9.27
C LEU A 64 16.60 8.91 10.28
N LEU A 65 16.53 7.66 9.83
CA LEU A 65 16.47 6.48 10.68
C LEU A 65 17.85 6.01 11.20
N ALA A 66 18.95 6.44 10.60
CA ALA A 66 20.29 5.89 10.85
C ALA A 66 20.74 5.92 12.34
N LYS A 67 20.22 6.85 13.12
CA LYS A 67 20.58 7.01 14.56
C LYS A 67 19.38 6.82 15.50
N GLN A 68 18.20 6.50 14.97
CA GLN A 68 17.00 6.35 15.78
C GLN A 68 16.91 4.95 16.37
N LYS A 69 16.58 4.87 17.66
CA LYS A 69 16.32 3.62 18.39
C LYS A 69 14.83 3.30 18.48
N TYR A 70 13.97 4.21 18.10
CA TYR A 70 12.53 4.07 18.02
C TYR A 70 12.03 4.87 16.83
N THR A 71 10.82 4.60 16.38
CA THR A 71 10.12 5.36 15.34
C THR A 71 8.74 5.76 15.84
N SER A 72 8.27 6.96 15.44
CA SER A 72 6.98 7.48 15.87
C SER A 72 6.33 8.37 14.81
N LEU A 73 5.02 8.60 14.95
CA LEU A 73 4.28 9.51 14.07
C LEU A 73 4.64 10.99 14.27
N SER A 74 5.42 11.32 15.30
CA SER A 74 5.95 12.67 15.56
C SER A 74 7.29 12.93 14.86
N ASP A 75 7.89 11.91 14.24
CA ASP A 75 9.18 12.02 13.58
C ASP A 75 9.04 12.75 12.24
N THR A 76 10.12 13.38 11.78
CA THR A 76 10.18 14.14 10.53
C THR A 76 9.79 13.29 9.31
N TRP A 77 10.09 11.98 9.32
CA TRP A 77 9.75 11.08 8.21
C TRP A 77 8.22 10.90 8.03
N ALA A 78 7.42 11.11 9.08
CA ALA A 78 5.96 10.97 9.02
C ALA A 78 5.26 12.22 8.45
N LEU A 79 6.00 13.33 8.28
CA LEU A 79 5.47 14.56 7.70
C LEU A 79 5.47 14.47 6.17
N PRO A 80 4.39 14.89 5.50
CA PRO A 80 4.38 14.99 4.05
C PRO A 80 5.43 15.99 3.56
N PHE A 81 6.19 15.61 2.54
CA PHE A 81 7.12 16.49 1.85
C PHE A 81 6.50 16.95 0.52
N LYS A 82 6.54 18.24 0.24
CA LYS A 82 6.07 18.82 -1.02
C LYS A 82 7.11 19.79 -1.53
N MET A 83 7.32 19.80 -2.84
CA MET A 83 8.20 20.74 -3.54
C MET A 83 7.59 21.05 -4.90
N ASP A 84 7.57 22.34 -5.23
CA ASP A 84 7.16 22.86 -6.54
C ASP A 84 8.35 23.54 -7.18
N ASP A 85 8.57 23.29 -8.49
CA ASP A 85 9.53 23.99 -9.31
C ASP A 85 9.00 24.24 -10.74
N GLU A 86 9.84 24.78 -11.63
CA GLU A 86 9.48 25.08 -13.03
C GLU A 86 9.16 23.80 -13.85
N ILE A 87 9.69 22.66 -13.43
CA ILE A 87 9.51 21.38 -14.11
C ILE A 87 8.17 20.75 -13.74
N GLY A 88 7.77 20.86 -12.46
CA GLY A 88 6.56 20.28 -11.93
C GLY A 88 6.52 20.27 -10.41
N ARG A 89 5.55 19.56 -9.86
CA ARG A 89 5.36 19.40 -8.41
C ARG A 89 5.57 17.96 -8.01
N ILE A 90 6.17 17.77 -6.83
CA ILE A 90 6.29 16.45 -6.19
C ILE A 90 5.65 16.48 -4.81
N GLU A 91 5.05 15.34 -4.44
CA GLU A 91 4.52 15.10 -3.10
C GLU A 91 4.99 13.72 -2.64
N ILE A 92 5.62 13.64 -1.47
CA ILE A 92 6.09 12.40 -0.88
C ILE A 92 5.39 12.23 0.46
N THR A 93 4.76 11.07 0.67
CA THR A 93 4.22 10.66 1.96
C THR A 93 4.84 9.32 2.35
N THR A 94 5.22 9.20 3.61
CA THR A 94 5.80 7.97 4.16
C THR A 94 4.89 7.45 5.26
N THR A 95 4.58 6.16 5.23
CA THR A 95 3.83 5.47 6.29
C THR A 95 4.62 4.26 6.76
N GLU A 96 4.56 3.97 8.04
CA GLU A 96 5.23 2.81 8.61
C GLU A 96 4.30 1.59 8.55
N GLU A 97 4.75 0.52 7.90
CA GLU A 97 4.01 -0.76 7.84
C GLU A 97 4.14 -1.57 9.13
N SER A 98 5.18 -1.31 9.94
CA SER A 98 5.43 -2.05 11.17
C SER A 98 4.46 -1.74 12.31
N GLY A 99 3.61 -0.72 12.17
CA GLY A 99 2.49 -0.44 13.07
C GLY A 99 1.25 -1.30 12.81
N LYS A 100 1.27 -2.15 11.77
CA LYS A 100 0.18 -3.03 11.37
C LYS A 100 0.47 -4.49 11.73
N ILE A 101 -0.56 -5.33 11.70
CA ILE A 101 -0.44 -6.78 11.94
C ILE A 101 0.06 -7.45 10.65
N ASN A 102 1.22 -8.08 10.70
CA ASN A 102 1.73 -8.84 9.56
C ASN A 102 1.03 -10.20 9.46
N LEU A 103 0.26 -10.39 8.39
CA LEU A 103 -0.50 -11.63 8.15
C LEU A 103 0.44 -12.83 7.92
N ASN A 104 1.62 -12.62 7.37
CA ASN A 104 2.60 -13.67 7.15
C ASN A 104 3.20 -14.22 8.45
N ALA A 105 2.96 -13.58 9.59
CA ALA A 105 3.32 -14.11 10.90
C ALA A 105 2.32 -15.15 11.44
N LEU A 106 1.20 -15.42 10.73
CA LEU A 106 0.19 -16.40 11.15
C LEU A 106 0.71 -17.82 11.09
N VAL A 107 1.53 -18.15 10.10
CA VAL A 107 2.09 -19.49 9.93
C VAL A 107 3.61 -19.42 10.11
N GLN A 108 4.13 -20.25 10.98
CA GLN A 108 5.56 -20.40 11.25
C GLN A 108 6.25 -21.20 10.13
N SER A 109 7.56 -21.14 10.05
CA SER A 109 8.36 -21.86 9.04
C SER A 109 8.26 -23.39 9.11
N ASN A 110 7.75 -23.93 10.21
CA ASN A 110 7.47 -25.37 10.41
C ASN A 110 6.01 -25.75 10.07
N ASN A 111 5.26 -24.89 9.37
CA ASN A 111 3.83 -25.05 9.02
C ASN A 111 2.85 -25.05 10.22
N THR A 112 3.29 -24.70 11.42
CA THR A 112 2.38 -24.57 12.56
C THR A 112 1.81 -23.16 12.65
N ILE A 113 0.58 -23.06 13.13
CA ILE A 113 -0.01 -21.75 13.44
C ILE A 113 0.75 -21.12 14.60
N ASN A 114 0.98 -19.82 14.48
CA ASN A 114 1.45 -18.98 15.57
C ASN A 114 0.23 -18.55 16.41
N ASP A 115 0.05 -19.17 17.58
CA ASP A 115 -1.11 -18.93 18.45
C ASP A 115 -1.21 -17.47 18.92
N ASP A 116 -0.09 -16.80 19.18
CA ASP A 116 -0.07 -15.38 19.57
C ASP A 116 -0.62 -14.51 18.42
N THR A 117 -0.18 -14.76 17.19
CA THR A 117 -0.68 -14.06 15.99
C THR A 117 -2.15 -14.37 15.71
N LEU A 118 -2.55 -15.62 15.81
CA LEU A 118 -3.95 -16.02 15.62
C LEU A 118 -4.87 -15.35 16.65
N ALA A 119 -4.45 -15.28 17.92
CA ALA A 119 -5.22 -14.61 18.97
C ALA A 119 -5.38 -13.11 18.69
N VAL A 120 -4.34 -12.45 18.18
CA VAL A 120 -4.40 -11.03 17.74
C VAL A 120 -5.36 -10.87 16.57
N LEU A 121 -5.28 -11.73 15.55
CA LEU A 121 -6.17 -11.66 14.38
C LEU A 121 -7.64 -11.93 14.74
N LYS A 122 -7.92 -12.88 15.65
CA LYS A 122 -9.27 -13.13 16.16
C LYS A 122 -9.84 -11.91 16.87
N ARG A 123 -9.06 -11.24 17.74
CA ARG A 123 -9.49 -10.00 18.42
C ARG A 123 -9.75 -8.88 17.42
N LEU A 124 -8.87 -8.69 16.41
CA LEU A 124 -9.13 -7.73 15.34
C LEU A 124 -10.40 -8.10 14.56
N GLY A 125 -10.59 -9.36 14.21
CA GLY A 125 -11.77 -9.85 13.51
C GLY A 125 -13.07 -9.56 14.28
N THR A 126 -13.08 -9.80 15.60
CA THR A 126 -14.22 -9.46 16.47
C THR A 126 -14.55 -7.97 16.44
N GLN A 127 -13.54 -7.09 16.44
CA GLN A 127 -13.76 -5.63 16.37
C GLN A 127 -14.35 -5.18 15.01
N LEU A 128 -14.05 -5.93 13.94
CA LEU A 128 -14.44 -5.59 12.56
C LEU A 128 -15.64 -6.42 12.03
N ASP A 129 -16.27 -7.22 12.89
CA ASP A 129 -17.34 -8.15 12.51
C ASP A 129 -16.92 -9.13 11.39
N ILE A 130 -15.71 -9.68 11.50
CA ILE A 130 -15.16 -10.66 10.56
C ILE A 130 -15.27 -12.05 11.16
N PRO A 131 -15.84 -13.04 10.43
CA PRO A 131 -15.99 -14.41 10.89
C PRO A 131 -14.64 -15.07 11.21
N GLU A 132 -14.57 -15.82 12.30
CA GLU A 132 -13.32 -16.47 12.76
C GLU A 132 -12.78 -17.51 11.77
N SER A 133 -13.67 -18.14 10.98
CA SER A 133 -13.31 -19.16 9.99
C SER A 133 -12.35 -18.69 8.91
N VAL A 134 -12.31 -17.38 8.63
CA VAL A 134 -11.40 -16.82 7.58
C VAL A 134 -9.93 -17.00 7.95
N TRP A 135 -9.60 -17.03 9.25
CA TRP A 135 -8.21 -17.19 9.69
C TRP A 135 -7.65 -18.58 9.43
N ASN A 136 -8.50 -19.60 9.49
CA ASN A 136 -8.11 -20.97 9.11
C ASN A 136 -7.89 -21.07 7.60
N ALA A 137 -8.77 -20.45 6.78
CA ALA A 137 -8.56 -20.39 5.34
C ALA A 137 -7.31 -19.61 4.95
N LEU A 138 -6.97 -18.55 5.70
CA LEU A 138 -5.71 -17.81 5.50
C LEU A 138 -4.49 -18.65 5.88
N ALA A 139 -4.57 -19.42 6.96
CA ALA A 139 -3.49 -20.29 7.36
C ALA A 139 -3.22 -21.39 6.30
N ASP A 140 -4.28 -22.04 5.77
CA ASP A 140 -4.20 -23.03 4.69
C ASP A 140 -3.68 -22.41 3.38
N TRP A 141 -3.94 -21.11 3.13
CA TRP A 141 -3.40 -20.41 1.96
C TRP A 141 -1.89 -20.20 2.04
N ILE A 142 -1.37 -20.02 3.27
CA ILE A 142 0.05 -19.69 3.52
C ILE A 142 0.91 -20.93 3.73
N ASP A 143 0.41 -21.96 4.42
CA ASP A 143 1.22 -23.14 4.71
C ASP A 143 1.49 -23.98 3.44
N THR A 144 2.30 -25.01 3.57
CA THR A 144 2.81 -25.77 2.43
C THR A 144 2.24 -27.16 2.32
N ASP A 145 1.34 -27.57 3.25
CA ASP A 145 0.68 -28.87 3.17
C ASP A 145 -0.68 -28.75 2.44
N ASP A 146 -1.39 -29.85 2.25
CA ASP A 146 -2.69 -29.92 1.57
C ASP A 146 -3.79 -30.42 2.54
N LEU A 147 -3.64 -30.20 3.85
CA LEU A 147 -4.54 -30.66 4.89
C LEU A 147 -5.45 -29.51 5.39
N PRO A 148 -6.69 -29.41 4.91
CA PRO A 148 -7.54 -28.28 5.24
C PRO A 148 -7.92 -28.28 6.73
N ARG A 149 -7.78 -27.11 7.37
CA ARG A 149 -8.29 -26.86 8.71
C ARG A 149 -9.81 -26.75 8.70
N SER A 150 -10.40 -26.85 9.88
CA SER A 150 -11.86 -26.70 10.01
C SER A 150 -12.35 -25.36 9.46
N GLY A 151 -13.17 -25.41 8.40
CA GLY A 151 -13.64 -24.21 7.68
C GLY A 151 -12.63 -23.60 6.71
N GLY A 152 -11.39 -24.10 6.67
CA GLY A 152 -10.33 -23.67 5.78
C GLY A 152 -10.50 -24.15 4.33
N ALA A 153 -9.47 -24.01 3.52
CA ALA A 153 -9.48 -24.40 2.11
C ALA A 153 -8.06 -24.56 1.55
N GLU A 154 -7.86 -25.68 0.85
CA GLU A 154 -6.63 -26.05 0.18
C GLU A 154 -6.75 -25.98 -1.35
N THR A 155 -5.69 -26.28 -2.05
CA THR A 155 -5.61 -26.29 -3.53
C THR A 155 -6.78 -27.01 -4.19
N THR A 156 -7.26 -28.12 -3.61
CA THR A 156 -8.42 -28.88 -4.13
C THR A 156 -9.70 -28.04 -4.18
N TYR A 157 -9.94 -27.22 -3.14
CA TYR A 157 -11.07 -26.30 -3.11
C TYR A 157 -10.94 -25.23 -4.19
N TYR A 158 -9.79 -24.56 -4.29
CA TYR A 158 -9.58 -23.48 -5.25
C TYR A 158 -9.60 -23.95 -6.71
N LYS A 159 -9.14 -25.19 -6.98
CA LYS A 159 -9.25 -25.83 -8.30
C LYS A 159 -10.70 -26.13 -8.71
N SER A 160 -11.63 -26.24 -7.78
CA SER A 160 -13.06 -26.45 -8.08
C SER A 160 -13.81 -25.16 -8.44
N LEU A 161 -13.18 -23.99 -8.28
CA LEU A 161 -13.76 -22.68 -8.59
C LEU A 161 -13.68 -22.36 -10.10
N SER A 162 -14.41 -21.32 -10.51
CA SER A 162 -14.31 -20.77 -11.88
C SER A 162 -14.05 -19.26 -11.80
N PRO A 163 -12.90 -18.76 -12.26
CA PRO A 163 -11.77 -19.52 -12.81
C PRO A 163 -11.07 -20.39 -11.76
N SER A 164 -10.48 -21.49 -12.20
CA SER A 164 -9.73 -22.43 -11.39
C SER A 164 -8.32 -21.91 -11.09
N TYR A 165 -7.85 -21.99 -9.84
CA TYR A 165 -6.50 -21.66 -9.41
C TYR A 165 -6.05 -22.57 -8.25
N ALA A 166 -4.80 -22.46 -7.83
CA ALA A 166 -4.26 -23.20 -6.70
C ALA A 166 -4.08 -22.29 -5.48
N ALA A 167 -4.07 -22.85 -4.28
CA ALA A 167 -3.58 -22.15 -3.09
C ALA A 167 -2.13 -21.71 -3.31
N ARG A 168 -1.72 -20.63 -2.65
CA ARG A 168 -0.37 -20.11 -2.80
C ARG A 168 0.70 -21.00 -2.19
N ASN A 169 0.37 -21.67 -1.08
CA ASN A 169 1.28 -22.49 -0.29
C ASN A 169 2.60 -21.73 0.03
N GLY A 170 2.45 -20.50 0.51
CA GLY A 170 3.55 -19.60 0.82
C GLY A 170 3.09 -18.23 1.29
N SER A 171 4.05 -17.39 1.68
CA SER A 171 3.77 -16.05 2.19
C SER A 171 3.00 -15.20 1.19
N LEU A 172 2.02 -14.42 1.66
CA LEU A 172 1.30 -13.43 0.88
C LEU A 172 2.29 -12.40 0.30
N ALA A 173 2.12 -12.04 -0.98
CA ALA A 173 2.88 -10.99 -1.64
C ALA A 173 2.25 -9.61 -1.45
N THR A 174 0.92 -9.54 -1.45
CA THR A 174 0.17 -8.29 -1.27
C THR A 174 -1.07 -8.52 -0.41
N VAL A 175 -1.57 -7.46 0.24
CA VAL A 175 -2.84 -7.54 0.99
C VAL A 175 -4.03 -7.81 0.04
N ASN A 176 -3.95 -7.38 -1.22
CA ASN A 176 -4.99 -7.63 -2.21
C ASN A 176 -5.16 -9.12 -2.55
N GLU A 177 -4.12 -9.93 -2.36
CA GLU A 177 -4.17 -11.38 -2.54
C GLU A 177 -5.19 -12.06 -1.62
N LEU A 178 -5.55 -11.44 -0.49
CA LEU A 178 -6.63 -11.92 0.37
C LEU A 178 -7.95 -12.16 -0.39
N SER A 179 -8.23 -11.38 -1.45
CA SER A 179 -9.44 -11.57 -2.27
C SER A 179 -9.53 -12.93 -2.97
N LEU A 180 -8.42 -13.66 -3.04
CA LEU A 180 -8.35 -15.03 -3.57
C LEU A 180 -8.60 -16.09 -2.47
N VAL A 181 -8.53 -15.70 -1.20
CA VAL A 181 -8.66 -16.61 -0.06
C VAL A 181 -10.12 -16.81 0.31
N LYS A 182 -10.54 -18.04 0.56
CA LYS A 182 -11.91 -18.38 0.96
C LYS A 182 -12.38 -17.53 2.14
N GLY A 183 -13.54 -16.90 2.00
CA GLY A 183 -14.18 -16.10 3.04
C GLY A 183 -13.74 -14.63 3.07
N PHE A 184 -12.68 -14.23 2.36
CA PHE A 184 -12.26 -12.84 2.25
C PHE A 184 -13.01 -12.14 1.12
N THR A 185 -14.23 -11.69 1.41
CA THR A 185 -14.99 -10.84 0.50
C THR A 185 -14.33 -9.47 0.33
N ALA A 186 -14.73 -8.70 -0.70
CA ALA A 186 -14.23 -7.34 -0.90
C ALA A 186 -14.46 -6.44 0.34
N ASP A 187 -15.58 -6.63 1.04
CA ASP A 187 -15.89 -5.91 2.29
C ASP A 187 -14.89 -6.26 3.39
N VAL A 188 -14.64 -7.56 3.62
CA VAL A 188 -13.67 -8.04 4.62
C VAL A 188 -12.27 -7.53 4.33
N VAL A 189 -11.83 -7.60 3.06
CA VAL A 189 -10.51 -7.10 2.65
C VAL A 189 -10.40 -5.59 2.89
N ASN A 190 -11.43 -4.82 2.52
CA ASN A 190 -11.42 -3.37 2.70
C ASN A 190 -11.41 -2.96 4.19
N LYS A 191 -12.14 -3.68 5.05
CA LYS A 191 -12.10 -3.48 6.51
C LYS A 191 -10.71 -3.77 7.10
N LEU A 192 -10.01 -4.78 6.58
CA LEU A 192 -8.69 -5.18 7.09
C LEU A 192 -7.53 -4.29 6.61
N LYS A 193 -7.58 -3.80 5.37
CA LYS A 193 -6.48 -3.03 4.74
C LYS A 193 -5.81 -1.97 5.62
N PRO A 194 -6.51 -1.20 6.44
CA PRO A 194 -5.87 -0.19 7.30
C PRO A 194 -5.00 -0.79 8.41
N PHE A 195 -5.26 -2.04 8.81
CA PHE A 195 -4.75 -2.64 10.03
C PHE A 195 -3.74 -3.76 9.81
N VAL A 196 -3.65 -4.27 8.57
CA VAL A 196 -2.80 -5.42 8.25
C VAL A 196 -1.75 -5.07 7.21
N THR A 197 -0.67 -5.84 7.23
CA THR A 197 0.40 -5.80 6.23
C THR A 197 0.83 -7.23 5.89
N VAL A 198 1.58 -7.37 4.82
CA VAL A 198 2.24 -8.63 4.44
C VAL A 198 3.77 -8.51 4.47
N TYR A 199 4.26 -7.37 4.92
CA TYR A 199 5.68 -7.06 4.90
C TYR A 199 6.32 -7.05 6.30
N PRO A 200 7.56 -7.57 6.42
CA PRO A 200 8.29 -8.33 5.40
C PRO A 200 7.59 -9.65 5.09
N GLY A 201 7.78 -10.20 3.88
CA GLY A 201 7.11 -11.42 3.41
C GLY A 201 7.38 -12.65 4.28
N LYS A 202 8.56 -12.79 4.86
CA LYS A 202 8.87 -13.84 5.85
C LYS A 202 8.87 -13.24 7.24
N ALA A 203 7.90 -13.64 8.06
CA ALA A 203 7.80 -13.23 9.45
C ALA A 203 7.51 -14.46 10.31
N SER A 204 8.42 -14.83 11.19
CA SER A 204 8.24 -15.94 12.13
C SER A 204 7.49 -15.56 13.41
N THR A 205 7.44 -14.27 13.71
CA THR A 205 6.80 -13.71 14.91
C THR A 205 6.10 -12.39 14.59
N LEU A 206 5.00 -12.16 15.26
CA LEU A 206 4.34 -10.86 15.22
C LEU A 206 5.15 -9.84 16.04
N ALA A 207 5.41 -8.67 15.44
CA ALA A 207 6.08 -7.56 16.13
C ALA A 207 5.51 -6.23 15.62
N VAL A 208 4.68 -5.58 16.43
CA VAL A 208 3.95 -4.36 16.07
C VAL A 208 4.55 -3.16 16.79
N ASN A 209 4.84 -2.08 16.04
CA ASN A 209 5.30 -0.83 16.63
C ASN A 209 4.17 -0.10 17.34
N VAL A 210 4.22 -0.04 18.67
CA VAL A 210 3.19 0.60 19.49
C VAL A 210 3.15 2.13 19.30
N ASN A 211 4.23 2.75 18.82
CA ASN A 211 4.28 4.18 18.53
C ASN A 211 3.52 4.58 17.28
N THR A 212 3.26 3.63 16.35
CA THR A 212 2.62 3.93 15.06
C THR A 212 1.34 3.13 14.82
N ALA A 213 1.06 2.10 15.64
CA ALA A 213 -0.09 1.24 15.52
C ALA A 213 -1.42 2.01 15.64
N PRO A 214 -2.43 1.75 14.76
CA PRO A 214 -3.79 2.26 14.93
C PRO A 214 -4.44 1.75 16.22
N LYS A 215 -5.52 2.40 16.65
CA LYS A 215 -6.26 2.05 17.88
C LYS A 215 -6.72 0.58 17.85
N GLU A 216 -7.30 0.15 16.75
CA GLU A 216 -7.82 -1.20 16.55
C GLU A 216 -6.72 -2.25 16.65
N VAL A 217 -5.55 -1.95 16.10
CA VAL A 217 -4.37 -2.83 16.21
C VAL A 217 -3.90 -2.90 17.64
N LEU A 218 -3.79 -1.78 18.36
CA LEU A 218 -3.41 -1.78 19.78
C LEU A 218 -4.36 -2.64 20.62
N MET A 219 -5.68 -2.47 20.44
CA MET A 219 -6.70 -3.26 21.14
C MET A 219 -6.63 -4.77 20.76
N ALA A 220 -6.18 -5.09 19.58
CA ALA A 220 -6.03 -6.46 19.15
C ALA A 220 -4.80 -7.15 19.77
N LEU A 221 -3.73 -6.42 20.12
CA LEU A 221 -2.49 -7.00 20.64
C LEU A 221 -2.70 -7.77 21.93
N ASP A 222 -3.53 -7.26 22.85
CA ASP A 222 -3.80 -7.92 24.12
C ASP A 222 -5.23 -7.63 24.63
N SER A 223 -5.88 -8.62 25.27
CA SER A 223 -7.25 -8.49 25.78
C SER A 223 -7.40 -7.47 26.90
N SER A 224 -6.32 -7.10 27.57
CA SER A 224 -6.32 -6.04 28.61
C SER A 224 -6.33 -4.64 28.00
N ILE A 225 -6.06 -4.48 26.69
CA ILE A 225 -6.07 -3.18 26.01
C ILE A 225 -7.50 -2.86 25.58
N THR A 226 -8.25 -2.25 26.49
CA THR A 226 -9.58 -1.70 26.17
C THR A 226 -9.46 -0.45 25.29
N ALA A 227 -10.58 0.02 24.75
CA ALA A 227 -10.63 1.28 23.97
C ALA A 227 -10.03 2.47 24.74
N SER A 228 -10.32 2.59 26.03
CA SER A 228 -9.76 3.65 26.90
C SER A 228 -8.24 3.50 27.10
N VAL A 229 -7.75 2.27 27.27
CA VAL A 229 -6.29 2.02 27.40
C VAL A 229 -5.57 2.34 26.09
N ALA A 230 -6.13 1.95 24.94
CA ALA A 230 -5.58 2.27 23.62
C ALA A 230 -5.52 3.79 23.38
N GLU A 231 -6.56 4.53 23.75
CA GLU A 231 -6.57 6.00 23.67
C GLU A 231 -5.48 6.63 24.54
N ARG A 232 -5.28 6.13 25.77
CA ARG A 232 -4.20 6.60 26.65
C ARG A 232 -2.82 6.30 26.06
N ILE A 233 -2.61 5.12 25.46
CA ILE A 233 -1.35 4.81 24.73
C ILE A 233 -1.14 5.81 23.60
N MET A 234 -2.18 6.10 22.80
CA MET A 234 -2.10 7.03 21.68
C MET A 234 -1.82 8.47 22.14
N GLU A 235 -2.38 8.91 23.25
CA GLU A 235 -2.13 10.23 23.81
C GLU A 235 -0.72 10.34 24.40
N GLU A 236 -0.27 9.37 25.20
CA GLU A 236 1.08 9.33 25.76
C GLU A 236 2.17 9.33 24.67
N ARG A 237 2.04 8.48 23.64
CA ARG A 237 3.01 8.44 22.55
C ARG A 237 3.06 9.72 21.73
N ARG A 238 1.93 10.46 21.64
CA ARG A 238 1.87 11.75 20.94
C ARG A 238 2.68 12.83 21.69
N LEU A 239 2.65 12.80 23.01
CA LEU A 239 3.40 13.73 23.87
C LEU A 239 4.86 13.31 23.98
N THR A 240 5.09 12.03 24.24
CA THR A 240 6.43 11.45 24.41
C THR A 240 6.44 10.02 23.88
N PRO A 241 7.00 9.77 22.68
CA PRO A 241 7.11 8.43 22.11
C PRO A 241 7.80 7.46 23.06
N PHE A 242 7.35 6.21 23.05
CA PHE A 242 7.97 5.14 23.83
C PHE A 242 9.32 4.76 23.23
N LYS A 243 10.39 4.76 24.03
CA LYS A 243 11.75 4.40 23.62
C LYS A 243 12.07 2.92 23.88
N ALA A 244 11.27 2.28 24.73
CA ALA A 244 11.31 0.86 25.04
C ALA A 244 9.90 0.36 25.42
N ILE A 245 9.61 -0.94 25.22
CA ILE A 245 8.31 -1.54 25.60
C ILE A 245 8.04 -1.38 27.10
N GLY A 246 9.09 -1.39 27.95
CA GLY A 246 8.97 -1.16 29.39
C GLY A 246 8.32 0.18 29.77
N GLU A 247 8.43 1.20 28.90
CA GLU A 247 7.84 2.52 29.14
C GLU A 247 6.31 2.55 29.01
N LEU A 248 5.68 1.51 28.47
CA LEU A 248 4.24 1.35 28.48
C LEU A 248 3.67 1.29 29.90
N SER A 249 4.52 1.01 30.90
CA SER A 249 4.17 1.13 32.34
C SER A 249 3.71 2.53 32.75
N ARG A 250 4.03 3.57 31.98
CA ARG A 250 3.48 4.94 32.16
C ARG A 250 1.96 4.99 31.95
N VAL A 251 1.42 4.09 31.13
CA VAL A 251 -0.02 3.97 30.86
C VAL A 251 -0.68 2.98 31.81
N ASP A 252 -0.14 1.75 31.88
CA ASP A 252 -0.57 0.70 32.81
C ASP A 252 0.62 -0.24 33.07
N SER A 253 0.86 -0.57 34.33
CA SER A 253 2.01 -1.38 34.78
C SER A 253 2.07 -2.78 34.15
N ARG A 254 0.94 -3.32 33.69
CA ARG A 254 0.83 -4.66 33.10
C ARG A 254 1.20 -4.71 31.62
N LEU A 255 1.09 -3.58 30.89
CA LEU A 255 1.24 -3.53 29.44
C LEU A 255 2.63 -3.94 28.97
N ALA A 256 3.67 -3.54 29.70
CA ALA A 256 5.06 -3.91 29.36
C ALA A 256 5.25 -5.42 29.31
N ALA A 257 4.66 -6.16 30.24
CA ALA A 257 4.73 -7.62 30.29
C ALA A 257 3.84 -8.28 29.21
N SER A 258 2.61 -7.78 29.03
CA SER A 258 1.66 -8.36 28.05
C SER A 258 2.12 -8.18 26.62
N LEU A 259 2.78 -7.05 26.31
CA LEU A 259 3.29 -6.75 24.96
C LEU A 259 4.76 -7.13 24.74
N ALA A 260 5.42 -7.80 25.68
CA ALA A 260 6.83 -8.14 25.57
C ALA A 260 7.18 -8.98 24.34
N LYS A 261 6.25 -9.82 23.85
CA LYS A 261 6.44 -10.70 22.68
C LYS A 261 5.98 -10.05 21.36
N THR A 262 4.88 -9.30 21.39
CA THR A 262 4.19 -8.79 20.19
C THR A 262 4.42 -7.32 19.92
N GLY A 263 4.88 -6.56 20.93
CA GLY A 263 5.13 -5.13 20.82
C GLY A 263 6.60 -4.80 20.55
N LYS A 264 6.82 -3.74 19.80
CA LYS A 264 8.13 -3.08 19.61
C LYS A 264 7.94 -1.56 19.55
N VAL A 265 9.04 -0.81 19.58
CA VAL A 265 9.03 0.67 19.50
C VAL A 265 9.74 1.21 18.25
N GLN A 266 10.31 0.34 17.43
CA GLN A 266 11.01 0.70 16.21
C GLN A 266 10.44 -0.08 15.03
N GLY A 267 10.07 0.64 13.99
CA GLY A 267 9.71 0.07 12.69
C GLY A 267 10.89 0.05 11.73
N LYS A 268 10.87 -0.91 10.83
CA LYS A 268 11.90 -1.09 9.80
C LYS A 268 11.30 -1.15 8.39
N VAL A 269 9.99 -1.32 8.28
CA VAL A 269 9.30 -1.42 6.99
C VAL A 269 8.43 -0.20 6.79
N PHE A 270 8.64 0.49 5.68
CA PHE A 270 7.97 1.73 5.34
C PHE A 270 7.40 1.66 3.93
N LYS A 271 6.22 2.26 3.74
CA LYS A 271 5.65 2.54 2.43
C LYS A 271 5.86 4.01 2.10
N ILE A 272 6.50 4.27 0.97
CA ILE A 272 6.71 5.59 0.41
C ILE A 272 5.77 5.73 -0.78
N THR A 273 4.92 6.75 -0.74
CA THR A 273 4.05 7.13 -1.85
C THR A 273 4.56 8.46 -2.40
N ALA A 274 5.14 8.42 -3.60
CA ALA A 274 5.67 9.58 -4.30
C ALA A 274 4.77 9.93 -5.48
N LYS A 275 4.33 11.18 -5.56
CA LYS A 275 3.51 11.70 -6.66
C LYS A 275 4.28 12.76 -7.41
N GLY A 276 4.34 12.61 -8.74
CA GLY A 276 4.88 13.60 -9.67
C GLY A 276 3.76 14.22 -10.48
N PHE A 277 3.77 15.55 -10.60
CA PHE A 277 2.78 16.31 -11.35
C PHE A 277 3.49 17.19 -12.36
N VAL A 278 3.05 17.13 -13.64
CA VAL A 278 3.51 18.00 -14.71
C VAL A 278 2.27 18.50 -15.45
N LYS A 279 1.93 19.77 -15.28
CA LYS A 279 0.66 20.35 -15.76
C LYS A 279 -0.54 19.52 -15.28
N GLU A 280 -1.30 18.93 -16.24
CA GLU A 280 -2.46 18.09 -15.94
C GLU A 280 -2.09 16.61 -15.73
N ALA A 281 -0.86 16.22 -16.05
CA ALA A 281 -0.42 14.83 -15.88
C ALA A 281 0.00 14.58 -14.44
N ALA A 282 -0.44 13.44 -13.88
CA ALA A 282 -0.02 12.96 -12.57
C ALA A 282 0.41 11.49 -12.68
N ARG A 283 1.46 11.12 -11.95
CA ARG A 283 1.90 9.73 -11.77
C ARG A 283 2.22 9.50 -10.31
N THR A 284 1.99 8.28 -9.88
CA THR A 284 2.23 7.87 -8.49
C THR A 284 3.10 6.62 -8.48
N VAL A 285 4.14 6.65 -7.67
CA VAL A 285 4.95 5.48 -7.32
C VAL A 285 4.69 5.13 -5.86
N GLU A 286 4.34 3.88 -5.61
CA GLU A 286 4.30 3.30 -4.26
C GLU A 286 5.45 2.29 -4.11
N ALA A 287 6.35 2.55 -3.18
CA ALA A 287 7.45 1.66 -2.84
C ALA A 287 7.33 1.20 -1.39
N VAL A 288 7.39 -0.10 -1.14
CA VAL A 288 7.55 -0.64 0.22
C VAL A 288 9.00 -1.07 0.39
N VAL A 289 9.63 -0.57 1.43
CA VAL A 289 11.06 -0.75 1.67
C VAL A 289 11.34 -1.24 3.07
N ASN A 290 12.30 -2.16 3.19
CA ASN A 290 12.87 -2.57 4.45
C ASN A 290 14.16 -1.77 4.71
N MET A 291 14.22 -1.10 5.86
CA MET A 291 15.36 -0.27 6.30
C MET A 291 16.24 -0.99 7.34
N ASP A 292 16.13 -2.32 7.45
CA ASP A 292 16.96 -3.11 8.35
C ASP A 292 18.34 -3.40 7.72
N GLY A 293 19.34 -2.63 8.06
CA GLY A 293 20.70 -2.73 7.51
C GLY A 293 20.81 -2.17 6.09
N THR A 294 20.85 -3.03 5.07
CA THR A 294 20.79 -2.61 3.66
C THR A 294 19.35 -2.30 3.26
N THR A 295 19.13 -1.17 2.57
CA THR A 295 17.79 -0.84 2.05
C THR A 295 17.39 -1.88 1.00
N GLU A 296 16.29 -2.58 1.24
CA GLU A 296 15.73 -3.59 0.35
C GLU A 296 14.34 -3.13 -0.11
N SER A 297 14.10 -3.12 -1.43
CA SER A 297 12.78 -2.88 -1.99
C SER A 297 11.96 -4.16 -1.94
N LEU A 298 10.87 -4.14 -1.17
CA LEU A 298 9.95 -5.27 -1.00
C LEU A 298 8.79 -5.24 -2.03
N SER A 299 8.43 -4.05 -2.49
CA SER A 299 7.39 -3.83 -3.50
C SER A 299 7.63 -2.50 -4.21
N TRP A 300 7.29 -2.46 -5.51
CA TRP A 300 7.34 -1.26 -6.32
C TRP A 300 6.17 -1.28 -7.31
N GLN A 301 5.35 -0.25 -7.30
CA GLN A 301 4.20 -0.12 -8.19
C GLN A 301 4.10 1.32 -8.69
N GLU A 302 3.77 1.48 -9.97
CA GLU A 302 3.52 2.76 -10.63
C GLU A 302 2.10 2.80 -11.20
N TYR A 303 1.44 3.95 -11.06
CA TYR A 303 0.07 4.19 -11.52
C TYR A 303 -0.04 5.47 -12.34
#